data_781a0ef86e5c7c92cc5a3bd22a546f62
#
_entry.id   781a0ef86e5c7c92cc5a3bd22a546f62
#
_cell.length_a   1.000
_cell.length_b   1.000
_cell.length_c   1.000
_cell.angle_alpha   90.00
_cell.angle_beta   90.00
_cell.angle_gamma   90.00
#
_symmetry.space_group_name_H-M   'P 1'
#
loop_
_entity.id
_entity.type
_entity.pdbx_description
1 polymer ?
#
loop_
_entity_poly.entity_id
_entity_poly.type
_entity_poly.pdbx_seq_one_letter_code
_entity_poly.pdbx_strand_id
1 'polypeptide(L)' 'MQLDLWTKNPKYKNIEKEIIQAMLNEDFLLDEEEDLYERETKIYHKAFRFKLENIKEVE' A
#
# COMPACT_ATOMS: atom_id res chain seq x y z
N MET A 1 -1.92 9.90 1.60
CA MET A 1 -0.64 9.35 2.05
C MET A 1 -0.19 8.25 1.12
N GLN A 2 1.06 8.23 0.80
CA GLN A 2 1.61 7.21 -0.09
C GLN A 2 2.62 6.34 0.65
N LEU A 3 2.53 5.05 0.41
CA LEU A 3 3.43 4.09 1.01
C LEU A 3 4.02 3.25 -0.12
N ASP A 4 5.33 3.05 -0.09
CA ASP A 4 6.00 2.27 -1.12
C ASP A 4 6.60 1.02 -0.53
N LEU A 5 6.40 -0.08 -1.22
CA LEU A 5 6.98 -1.36 -0.83
C LEU A 5 7.97 -1.79 -1.90
N TRP A 6 9.20 -2.06 -1.50
CA TRP A 6 10.24 -2.52 -2.41
C TRP A 6 10.69 -3.88 -1.94
N THR A 7 10.69 -4.86 -2.83
CA THR A 7 11.11 -6.19 -2.43
C THR A 7 11.54 -7.00 -3.63
N LYS A 8 12.43 -7.95 -3.41
CA LYS A 8 12.81 -8.89 -4.45
C LYS A 8 12.02 -10.18 -4.32
N ASN A 9 11.19 -10.29 -3.28
CA ASN A 9 10.45 -11.50 -3.03
C ASN A 9 9.13 -11.48 -3.79
N PRO A 10 8.92 -12.42 -4.73
CA PRO A 10 7.66 -12.42 -5.50
C PRO A 10 6.44 -12.77 -4.65
N LYS A 11 6.64 -13.23 -3.42
CA LYS A 11 5.52 -13.55 -2.54
C LYS A 11 5.12 -12.37 -1.68
N TYR A 12 5.32 -11.18 -2.19
CA TYR A 12 5.05 -9.97 -1.41
C TYR A 12 3.56 -9.72 -1.20
N LYS A 13 2.69 -10.50 -1.82
CA LYS A 13 1.26 -10.26 -1.68
C LYS A 13 0.76 -10.47 -0.27
N ASN A 14 1.41 -11.33 0.49
CA ASN A 14 1.04 -11.50 1.89
C ASN A 14 1.36 -10.25 2.68
N ILE A 15 2.47 -9.60 2.33
CA ILE A 15 2.86 -8.36 2.97
C ILE A 15 1.87 -7.26 2.60
N GLU A 16 1.41 -7.25 1.35
CA GLU A 16 0.41 -6.27 0.93
C GLU A 16 -0.83 -6.34 1.79
N LYS A 17 -1.31 -7.54 2.04
CA LYS A 17 -2.52 -7.70 2.83
C LYS A 17 -2.32 -7.17 4.24
N GLU A 18 -1.16 -7.42 4.81
CA GLU A 18 -0.86 -6.93 6.14
C GLU A 18 -0.79 -5.42 6.19
N ILE A 19 -0.20 -4.83 5.16
CA ILE A 19 -0.10 -3.39 5.08
C ILE A 19 -1.48 -2.76 4.98
N ILE A 20 -2.31 -3.28 4.09
CA ILE A 20 -3.65 -2.74 3.89
C ILE A 20 -4.47 -2.88 5.15
N GLN A 21 -4.36 -4.04 5.82
CA GLN A 21 -5.11 -4.26 7.04
C GLN A 21 -4.65 -3.31 8.14
N ALA A 22 -3.35 -3.12 8.25
CA ALA A 22 -2.82 -2.22 9.27
C ALA A 22 -3.29 -0.79 9.03
N MET A 23 -3.30 -0.37 7.77
CA MET A 23 -3.74 0.97 7.45
C MET A 23 -5.23 1.12 7.69
N LEU A 24 -6.00 0.08 7.40
CA LEU A 24 -7.44 0.11 7.65
C LEU A 24 -7.72 0.25 9.14
N ASN A 25 -6.91 -0.41 9.96
CA ASN A 25 -7.06 -0.29 11.41
C ASN A 25 -6.81 1.13 11.90
N GLU A 26 -6.11 1.93 11.10
CA GLU A 26 -5.85 3.33 11.43
C GLU A 26 -6.78 4.26 10.67
N ASP A 27 -7.88 3.72 10.15
CA ASP A 27 -8.90 4.49 9.45
C ASP A 27 -8.44 5.02 8.09
N PHE A 28 -7.50 4.34 7.48
CA PHE A 28 -7.10 4.66 6.12
C PHE A 28 -7.68 3.63 5.16
N LEU A 29 -8.16 4.09 4.03
CA LEU A 29 -8.63 3.22 2.98
C LEU A 29 -7.66 3.27 1.82
N LEU A 30 -7.51 2.15 1.16
CA LEU A 30 -6.68 2.11 -0.04
C LEU A 30 -7.41 2.84 -1.16
N ASP A 31 -6.77 3.85 -1.69
CA ASP A 31 -7.35 4.68 -2.74
C ASP A 31 -6.85 4.24 -4.11
N GLU A 32 -5.54 4.06 -4.23
CA GLU A 32 -4.92 3.63 -5.47
C GLU A 32 -3.75 2.72 -5.17
N GLU A 33 -3.45 1.83 -6.10
CA GLU A 33 -2.25 1.01 -5.99
C GLU A 33 -1.68 0.82 -7.38
N GLU A 34 -0.38 0.68 -7.43
CA GLU A 34 0.31 0.53 -8.69
C GLU A 34 1.46 -0.45 -8.52
N ASP A 35 1.52 -1.44 -9.40
CA ASP A 35 2.58 -2.42 -9.39
C ASP A 35 3.61 -2.05 -10.43
N LEU A 36 4.87 -2.00 -10.00
CA LEU A 36 5.97 -1.70 -10.89
C LEU A 36 7.02 -2.77 -10.69
N TYR A 37 7.68 -3.14 -11.76
CA TYR A 37 8.72 -4.15 -11.68
C TYR A 37 9.93 -3.67 -12.46
N GLU A 38 11.07 -3.58 -11.80
CA GLU A 38 12.29 -3.18 -12.45
C GLU A 38 13.03 -4.42 -12.92
N ARG A 39 13.15 -4.56 -14.22
CA ARG A 39 13.78 -5.75 -14.77
C ARG A 39 15.27 -5.82 -14.47
N GLU A 40 15.92 -4.69 -14.43
CA GLU A 40 17.36 -4.67 -14.25
C GLU A 40 17.78 -5.12 -12.88
N THR A 41 17.06 -4.71 -11.87
CA THR A 41 17.39 -5.07 -10.50
C THR A 41 16.53 -6.21 -9.99
N LYS A 42 15.48 -6.56 -10.74
CA LYS A 42 14.52 -7.61 -10.36
C LYS A 42 13.84 -7.26 -9.05
N ILE A 43 13.54 -5.98 -8.88
CA ILE A 43 12.86 -5.52 -7.68
C ILE A 43 11.41 -5.24 -8.00
N TYR A 44 10.53 -5.72 -7.15
CA TYR A 44 9.11 -5.40 -7.23
C TYR A 44 8.89 -4.14 -6.41
N HIS A 45 8.17 -3.22 -6.97
CA HIS A 45 7.85 -1.98 -6.28
C HIS A 45 6.34 -1.81 -6.32
N LYS A 46 5.75 -1.72 -5.17
CA LYS A 46 4.32 -1.52 -5.06
C LYS A 46 4.07 -0.19 -4.38
N ALA A 47 3.33 0.66 -5.04
CA ALA A 47 2.98 1.95 -4.47
C ALA A 47 1.52 1.91 -4.05
N PHE A 48 1.26 2.32 -2.84
CA PHE A 48 -0.10 2.38 -2.30
C PHE A 48 -0.44 3.83 -1.99
N ARG A 49 -1.64 4.24 -2.34
CA ARG A 49 -2.15 5.53 -1.93
C ARG A 49 -3.34 5.32 -1.05
N PHE A 50 -3.28 5.91 0.12
CA PHE A 50 -4.35 5.79 1.11
C PHE A 50 -4.98 7.14 1.35
N LYS A 51 -6.25 7.10 1.74
CA LYS A 51 -6.95 8.29 2.14
C LYS A 51 -7.63 8.01 3.46
N LEU A 52 -7.96 9.05 4.21
CA LEU A 52 -8.66 8.86 5.45
C LEU A 52 -10.09 8.45 5.15
N GLU A 53 -10.48 7.36 5.76
CA GLU A 53 -11.79 6.85 5.53
C GLU A 53 -12.84 7.71 6.18
N ASN A 54 -12.53 8.13 7.36
CA ASN A 54 -13.56 8.70 8.17
C ASN A 54 -13.26 10.13 8.47
N ILE A 55 -13.61 10.97 7.58
CA ILE A 55 -13.45 12.36 7.80
C ILE A 55 -14.63 12.80 8.52
N LYS A 56 -14.56 12.80 9.82
CA LYS A 56 -15.67 13.21 10.56
C LYS A 56 -15.82 14.65 10.48
N GLU A 57 -16.96 15.01 10.08
CA GLU A 57 -17.29 16.37 10.13
C GLU A 57 -17.58 16.64 11.52
N VAL A 58 -16.79 17.35 12.04
CA VAL A 58 -17.02 17.67 13.38
C VAL A 58 -17.91 18.80 13.41
N GLU A 59 -18.98 18.59 13.80
CA GLU A 59 -19.87 19.65 13.77
C GLU A 59 -19.89 20.38 14.96
#